data_dc21b063e92678373caa9f1350378756
#
_entry.id   dc21b063e92678373caa9f1350378756
#
_cell.length_a   1.000
_cell.length_b   1.000
_cell.length_c   1.000
_cell.angle_alpha   90.00
_cell.angle_beta   90.00
_cell.angle_gamma   90.00
#
_symmetry.space_group_name_H-M   'P 1'
#
loop_
_entity.id
_entity.type
_entity.pdbx_description
1 polymer ?
#
loop_
_entity_poly.entity_id
_entity_poly.type
_entity_poly.pdbx_seq_one_letter_code
_entity_poly.pdbx_strand_id
1 'polypeptide(L)'
;MASKKTTEYDVRLEINCASAVGYYMLRSGAPPINRLYVKNLGEAAIEDARVEITSSPEFLLPYSAEARLPGKSTLRFEPGNIVSPLFTAAQNERGDGTIAVRVIKDGATIVESVTPVVLTAFNECDFSARPELLAAFVTRSAALKSLGAEIDRRLDEWKRKRVEFYEGSNVNDVRYYFAAAYSVLCEKSFLRAEAPGEDKDDI
;
A
#
# COMPACT_ATOMS: atom_id res chain seq x y z
N MET A 1 41.31 34.03 9.89
CA MET A 1 39.98 33.53 9.44
C MET A 1 40.13 32.07 9.07
N ALA A 2 39.63 31.17 9.92
CA ALA A 2 39.71 29.74 9.66
C ALA A 2 38.60 29.36 8.67
N SER A 3 38.99 28.91 7.48
CA SER A 3 38.09 28.38 6.47
C SER A 3 37.41 27.11 7.04
N LYS A 4 36.10 27.17 7.25
CA LYS A 4 35.30 26.05 7.67
C LYS A 4 35.30 25.05 6.50
N LYS A 5 36.08 23.98 6.60
CA LYS A 5 36.09 22.86 5.64
C LYS A 5 34.70 22.22 5.69
N THR A 6 33.87 22.47 4.70
CA THR A 6 32.59 21.77 4.53
C THR A 6 32.95 20.30 4.25
N THR A 7 32.70 19.44 5.19
CA THR A 7 32.90 18.01 5.00
C THR A 7 31.78 17.54 4.05
N GLU A 8 32.12 17.29 2.79
CA GLU A 8 31.21 16.78 1.80
C GLU A 8 31.03 15.30 2.08
N TYR A 9 29.81 14.92 2.48
CA TYR A 9 29.43 13.52 2.72
C TYR A 9 29.02 12.89 1.39
N ASP A 10 29.63 11.76 1.03
CA ASP A 10 29.27 10.98 -0.15
C ASP A 10 28.21 9.93 0.23
N VAL A 11 26.95 10.36 0.31
CA VAL A 11 25.82 9.53 0.71
C VAL A 11 24.78 9.47 -0.40
N ARG A 12 24.26 8.26 -0.66
CA ARG A 12 23.21 8.04 -1.66
C ARG A 12 22.01 7.32 -1.06
N LEU A 13 20.81 7.76 -1.47
CA LEU A 13 19.54 7.08 -1.16
C LEU A 13 19.12 6.19 -2.34
N GLU A 14 18.66 4.97 -2.02
CA GLU A 14 17.93 4.11 -2.93
C GLU A 14 16.57 3.83 -2.33
N ILE A 15 15.52 4.35 -2.98
CA ILE A 15 14.15 4.32 -2.48
C ILE A 15 13.25 3.69 -3.54
N ASN A 16 12.35 2.82 -3.09
CA ASN A 16 11.23 2.31 -3.89
C ASN A 16 9.95 2.54 -3.09
N CYS A 17 9.15 3.50 -3.55
CA CYS A 17 7.84 3.80 -2.98
C CYS A 17 6.73 3.12 -3.80
N ALA A 18 5.59 2.91 -3.17
CA ALA A 18 4.37 2.59 -3.87
C ALA A 18 3.97 3.76 -4.78
N SER A 19 3.48 3.48 -5.98
CA SER A 19 3.00 4.50 -6.93
C SER A 19 1.74 5.21 -6.43
N ALA A 20 0.93 4.48 -5.65
CA ALA A 20 -0.29 5.00 -5.04
C ALA A 20 -0.33 4.65 -3.54
N VAL A 21 -0.81 5.59 -2.74
CA VAL A 21 -0.96 5.45 -1.28
C VAL A 21 -2.40 5.76 -0.90
N GLY A 22 -2.99 4.92 -0.05
CA GLY A 22 -4.37 5.10 0.37
C GLY A 22 -4.76 4.24 1.57
N TYR A 23 -6.03 4.38 1.97
CA TYR A 23 -6.59 3.68 3.13
C TYR A 23 -6.46 2.15 3.03
N TYR A 24 -6.49 1.59 1.83
CA TYR A 24 -6.34 0.16 1.60
C TYR A 24 -5.04 -0.42 2.17
N MET A 25 -3.97 0.39 2.25
CA MET A 25 -2.68 -0.04 2.81
C MET A 25 -2.77 -0.36 4.30
N LEU A 26 -3.65 0.33 5.05
CA LEU A 26 -3.88 0.03 6.48
C LEU A 26 -4.48 -1.37 6.66
N ARG A 27 -5.35 -1.78 5.75
CA ARG A 27 -6.00 -3.10 5.79
C ARG A 27 -5.08 -4.21 5.31
N SER A 28 -4.32 -3.96 4.27
CA SER A 28 -3.39 -4.94 3.68
C SER A 28 -2.06 -5.05 4.42
N GLY A 29 -1.72 -4.08 5.28
CA GLY A 29 -0.40 -4.01 5.90
C GLY A 29 0.73 -3.63 4.93
N ALA A 30 0.40 -3.26 3.69
CA ALA A 30 1.40 -2.89 2.69
C ALA A 30 2.10 -1.58 3.09
N PRO A 31 3.44 -1.53 3.10
CA PRO A 31 4.15 -0.31 3.42
C PRO A 31 4.14 0.65 2.23
N PRO A 32 4.06 1.98 2.46
CA PRO A 32 4.18 2.99 1.40
C PRO A 32 5.59 3.06 0.81
N ILE A 33 6.60 2.62 1.56
CA ILE A 33 7.98 2.51 1.12
C ILE A 33 8.40 1.04 1.17
N ASN A 34 8.54 0.42 0.00
CA ASN A 34 8.88 -1.00 -0.13
C ASN A 34 10.38 -1.26 0.10
N ARG A 35 11.22 -0.26 -0.19
CA ARG A 35 12.66 -0.36 -0.04
C ARG A 35 13.25 0.99 0.29
N LEU A 36 14.10 1.03 1.31
CA LEU A 36 14.89 2.20 1.68
C LEU A 36 16.29 1.77 2.07
N TYR A 37 17.26 2.14 1.26
CA TYR A 37 18.68 1.97 1.56
C TYR A 37 19.39 3.31 1.62
N VAL A 38 20.24 3.46 2.62
CA VAL A 38 21.20 4.56 2.75
C VAL A 38 22.59 4.00 2.52
N LYS A 39 23.28 4.50 1.50
CA LYS A 39 24.63 4.09 1.13
C LYS A 39 25.62 5.18 1.51
N ASN A 40 26.57 4.87 2.37
CA ASN A 40 27.74 5.72 2.59
C ASN A 40 28.84 5.26 1.61
N LEU A 41 29.10 6.05 0.59
CA LEU A 41 30.12 5.79 -0.42
C LEU A 41 31.50 6.30 0.00
N GLY A 42 31.56 7.17 1.04
CA GLY A 42 32.79 7.67 1.62
C GLY A 42 33.53 6.60 2.45
N GLU A 43 34.81 6.85 2.72
CA GLU A 43 35.67 5.95 3.53
C GLU A 43 35.37 6.07 5.02
N ALA A 44 35.02 7.27 5.50
CA ALA A 44 34.78 7.54 6.91
C ALA A 44 33.35 7.16 7.32
N ALA A 45 33.20 6.68 8.54
CA ALA A 45 31.89 6.50 9.15
C ALA A 45 31.24 7.86 9.43
N ILE A 46 29.91 7.90 9.29
CA ILE A 46 29.08 9.05 9.70
C ILE A 46 28.37 8.62 10.98
N GLU A 47 28.81 9.16 12.09
CA GLU A 47 28.22 8.93 13.40
C GLU A 47 26.94 9.80 13.54
N ASP A 48 25.95 9.35 14.33
CA ASP A 48 24.74 10.08 14.69
C ASP A 48 23.99 10.67 13.47
N ALA A 49 23.95 9.92 12.37
CA ALA A 49 23.12 10.27 11.22
C ALA A 49 21.65 9.95 11.56
N ARG A 50 20.75 10.83 11.12
CA ARG A 50 19.31 10.64 11.31
C ARG A 50 18.61 10.53 9.96
N VAL A 51 17.85 9.46 9.76
CA VAL A 51 17.01 9.26 8.58
C VAL A 51 15.59 9.68 8.92
N GLU A 52 15.06 10.65 8.20
CA GLU A 52 13.70 11.15 8.36
C GLU A 52 12.87 10.90 7.12
N ILE A 53 11.58 10.54 7.33
CA ILE A 53 10.59 10.41 6.28
C ILE A 53 9.43 11.33 6.61
N THR A 54 9.07 12.16 5.64
CA THR A 54 7.93 13.06 5.71
C THR A 54 7.11 12.97 4.42
N SER A 55 5.88 13.48 4.44
CA SER A 55 5.03 13.55 3.26
C SER A 55 4.36 14.92 3.14
N SER A 56 4.01 15.29 1.93
CA SER A 56 3.22 16.47 1.65
C SER A 56 2.11 16.11 0.66
N PRO A 57 0.82 16.29 1.03
CA PRO A 57 0.32 16.58 2.37
C PRO A 57 0.72 15.52 3.42
N GLU A 58 0.37 15.69 4.69
CA GLU A 58 0.78 14.81 5.80
C GLU A 58 0.00 13.47 5.82
N PHE A 59 0.10 12.69 4.74
CA PHE A 59 -0.54 11.37 4.63
C PHE A 59 0.27 10.23 5.24
N LEU A 60 1.52 10.49 5.65
CA LEU A 60 2.35 9.56 6.43
C LEU A 60 2.51 10.07 7.86
N LEU A 61 2.56 9.14 8.79
CA LEU A 61 3.04 9.41 10.15
C LEU A 61 4.54 9.73 10.07
N PRO A 62 5.04 10.70 10.85
CA PRO A 62 6.45 11.02 10.89
C PRO A 62 7.29 9.80 11.27
N TYR A 63 8.37 9.56 10.55
CA TYR A 63 9.34 8.52 10.85
C TYR A 63 10.71 9.15 11.03
N SER A 64 11.41 8.76 12.07
CA SER A 64 12.77 9.17 12.34
C SER A 64 13.55 8.00 12.94
N ALA A 65 14.75 7.74 12.41
CA ALA A 65 15.64 6.71 12.91
C ALA A 65 17.08 7.23 12.95
N GLU A 66 17.72 7.08 14.09
CA GLU A 66 19.15 7.36 14.25
C GLU A 66 19.98 6.15 13.83
N ALA A 67 21.09 6.38 13.15
CA ALA A 67 21.96 5.33 12.68
C ALA A 67 23.39 5.81 12.55
N ARG A 68 24.33 4.89 12.82
CA ARG A 68 25.71 5.01 12.39
C ARG A 68 25.82 4.44 10.98
N LEU A 69 26.36 5.23 10.04
CA LEU A 69 26.59 4.82 8.65
C LEU A 69 28.09 4.52 8.47
N PRO A 70 28.54 3.26 8.59
CA PRO A 70 29.95 2.91 8.38
C PRO A 70 30.43 3.31 6.99
N GLY A 71 31.71 3.57 6.83
CA GLY A 71 32.28 3.84 5.51
C GLY A 71 32.09 2.67 4.55
N LYS A 72 31.87 2.94 3.27
CA LYS A 72 31.63 1.95 2.20
C LYS A 72 30.55 0.95 2.54
N SER A 73 29.50 1.37 3.23
CA SER A 73 28.41 0.47 3.66
C SER A 73 27.05 0.87 3.11
N THR A 74 26.13 -0.10 3.18
CA THR A 74 24.71 0.09 2.85
C THR A 74 23.89 -0.36 4.05
N LEU A 75 23.03 0.52 4.55
CA LEU A 75 22.07 0.21 5.60
C LEU A 75 20.66 0.18 5.03
N ARG A 76 19.88 -0.81 5.47
CA ARG A 76 18.46 -0.93 5.15
C ARG A 76 17.63 -0.38 6.29
N PHE A 77 16.62 0.40 5.96
CA PHE A 77 15.62 0.90 6.88
C PHE A 77 14.25 0.32 6.53
N GLU A 78 13.50 -0.04 7.55
CA GLU A 78 12.17 -0.65 7.42
C GLU A 78 11.15 0.17 8.22
N PRO A 79 10.64 1.26 7.66
CA PRO A 79 9.67 2.12 8.37
C PRO A 79 8.34 1.42 8.61
N GLY A 80 8.06 0.32 7.91
CA GLY A 80 6.79 -0.39 8.01
C GLY A 80 5.63 0.39 7.38
N ASN A 81 4.41 0.11 7.84
CA ASN A 81 3.23 0.85 7.40
C ASN A 81 3.04 2.10 8.26
N ILE A 82 3.53 3.22 7.76
CA ILE A 82 3.44 4.54 8.39
C ILE A 82 2.34 5.43 7.77
N VAL A 83 1.37 4.84 7.07
CA VAL A 83 0.24 5.57 6.51
C VAL A 83 -0.63 6.17 7.63
N SER A 84 -0.99 7.44 7.51
CA SER A 84 -1.85 8.12 8.48
C SER A 84 -3.31 7.67 8.33
N PRO A 85 -3.90 7.01 9.36
CA PRO A 85 -5.30 6.57 9.28
C PRO A 85 -6.27 7.74 9.16
N LEU A 86 -6.00 8.84 9.86
CA LEU A 86 -6.89 10.01 9.87
C LEU A 86 -6.90 10.70 8.52
N PHE A 87 -5.73 10.89 7.92
CA PHE A 87 -5.64 11.52 6.61
C PHE A 87 -6.32 10.68 5.54
N THR A 88 -5.96 9.39 5.45
CA THR A 88 -6.46 8.51 4.39
C THR A 88 -7.95 8.19 4.53
N ALA A 89 -8.51 8.19 5.75
CA ALA A 89 -9.95 8.04 5.98
C ALA A 89 -10.74 9.28 5.54
N ALA A 90 -10.12 10.45 5.53
CA ALA A 90 -10.75 11.72 5.11
C ALA A 90 -10.54 12.02 3.61
N GLN A 91 -9.73 11.24 2.91
CA GLN A 91 -9.44 11.45 1.48
C GLN A 91 -10.60 10.98 0.63
N ASN A 92 -11.41 11.92 0.12
CA ASN A 92 -12.60 11.61 -0.66
C ASN A 92 -12.35 11.50 -2.18
N GLU A 93 -11.27 12.09 -2.67
CA GLU A 93 -10.92 12.17 -4.09
C GLU A 93 -9.45 11.81 -4.29
N ARG A 94 -9.08 11.44 -5.52
CA ARG A 94 -7.67 11.29 -5.88
C ARG A 94 -6.95 12.61 -5.76
N GLY A 95 -5.68 12.55 -5.36
CA GLY A 95 -4.82 13.71 -5.26
C GLY A 95 -3.37 13.35 -5.50
N ASP A 96 -2.54 14.37 -5.56
CA ASP A 96 -1.10 14.22 -5.66
C ASP A 96 -0.46 14.38 -4.27
N GLY A 97 0.60 13.61 -4.06
CA GLY A 97 1.41 13.69 -2.86
C GLY A 97 2.87 13.48 -3.15
N THR A 98 3.70 13.78 -2.16
CA THR A 98 5.14 13.51 -2.23
C THR A 98 5.63 12.86 -0.95
N ILE A 99 6.55 11.92 -1.07
CA ILE A 99 7.30 11.32 0.02
C ILE A 99 8.73 11.87 -0.04
N ALA A 100 9.17 12.53 1.02
CA ALA A 100 10.53 13.02 1.16
C ALA A 100 11.28 12.15 2.17
N VAL A 101 12.45 11.67 1.77
CA VAL A 101 13.40 10.95 2.64
C VAL A 101 14.67 11.77 2.74
N ARG A 102 15.09 12.07 3.96
CA ARG A 102 16.27 12.89 4.26
C ARG A 102 17.22 12.13 5.15
N VAL A 103 18.52 12.33 4.92
CA VAL A 103 19.55 11.97 5.89
C VAL A 103 20.12 13.27 6.45
N ILE A 104 20.08 13.39 7.76
CA ILE A 104 20.47 14.59 8.50
C ILE A 104 21.69 14.26 9.35
N LYS A 105 22.67 15.15 9.35
CA LYS A 105 23.84 15.10 10.23
C LYS A 105 24.09 16.49 10.79
N ASP A 106 24.27 16.59 12.11
CA ASP A 106 24.50 17.84 12.84
C ASP A 106 23.46 18.94 12.52
N GLY A 107 22.20 18.53 12.33
CA GLY A 107 21.08 19.42 11.98
C GLY A 107 21.04 19.87 10.52
N ALA A 108 21.98 19.43 9.68
CA ALA A 108 22.00 19.72 8.24
C ALA A 108 21.57 18.51 7.41
N THR A 109 20.75 18.72 6.39
CA THR A 109 20.42 17.67 5.40
C THR A 109 21.64 17.43 4.51
N ILE A 110 22.15 16.18 4.53
CA ILE A 110 23.32 15.79 3.71
C ILE A 110 22.87 15.11 2.40
N VAL A 111 21.70 14.50 2.37
CA VAL A 111 21.06 14.00 1.14
C VAL A 111 19.56 13.98 1.32
N GLU A 112 18.84 14.25 0.24
CA GLU A 112 17.36 14.20 0.17
C GLU A 112 16.93 13.56 -1.13
N SER A 113 15.81 12.84 -1.05
CA SER A 113 15.07 12.33 -2.22
C SER A 113 13.59 12.57 -2.03
N VAL A 114 12.94 13.11 -3.06
CA VAL A 114 11.50 13.35 -3.09
C VAL A 114 10.89 12.51 -4.19
N THR A 115 9.90 11.71 -3.83
CA THR A 115 9.20 10.81 -4.75
C THR A 115 7.73 11.22 -4.84
N PRO A 116 7.20 11.52 -6.04
CA PRO A 116 5.79 11.77 -6.23
C PRO A 116 4.99 10.47 -6.11
N VAL A 117 3.79 10.56 -5.54
CA VAL A 117 2.84 9.45 -5.39
C VAL A 117 1.43 9.94 -5.64
N VAL A 118 0.54 9.04 -6.04
CA VAL A 118 -0.90 9.31 -6.13
C VAL A 118 -1.55 8.98 -4.80
N LEU A 119 -2.37 9.88 -4.28
CA LEU A 119 -3.23 9.62 -3.13
C LEU A 119 -4.57 9.12 -3.63
N THR A 120 -4.95 7.91 -3.24
CA THR A 120 -6.25 7.33 -3.65
C THR A 120 -7.35 7.80 -2.71
N ALA A 121 -8.58 7.89 -3.21
CA ALA A 121 -9.74 8.13 -2.38
C ALA A 121 -9.92 6.97 -1.35
N PHE A 122 -10.63 7.26 -0.26
CA PHE A 122 -10.87 6.29 0.83
C PHE A 122 -11.44 4.95 0.35
N ASN A 123 -12.33 4.98 -0.63
CA ASN A 123 -12.99 3.80 -1.20
C ASN A 123 -12.27 3.20 -2.41
N GLU A 124 -11.14 3.75 -2.80
CA GLU A 124 -10.32 3.24 -3.90
C GLU A 124 -9.21 2.31 -3.40
N CYS A 125 -8.91 1.33 -4.23
CA CYS A 125 -7.79 0.41 -4.02
C CYS A 125 -7.00 0.28 -5.31
N ASP A 126 -5.69 0.49 -5.25
CA ASP A 126 -4.80 0.20 -6.37
C ASP A 126 -4.01 -1.08 -6.09
N PHE A 127 -4.46 -2.16 -6.73
CA PHE A 127 -3.78 -3.47 -6.66
C PHE A 127 -3.06 -3.84 -7.95
N SER A 128 -2.94 -2.90 -8.89
CA SER A 128 -2.33 -3.15 -10.20
C SER A 128 -0.91 -3.71 -10.11
N ALA A 129 -0.13 -3.21 -9.17
CA ALA A 129 1.24 -3.65 -8.94
C ALA A 129 1.34 -4.89 -8.03
N ARG A 130 0.31 -5.16 -7.20
CA ARG A 130 0.33 -6.23 -6.18
C ARG A 130 -1.06 -6.82 -5.96
N PRO A 131 -1.60 -7.56 -6.93
CA PRO A 131 -2.97 -8.11 -6.85
C PRO A 131 -3.16 -9.08 -5.66
N GLU A 132 -2.10 -9.70 -5.15
CA GLU A 132 -2.15 -10.56 -3.97
C GLU A 132 -2.63 -9.83 -2.70
N LEU A 133 -2.52 -8.51 -2.64
CA LEU A 133 -3.02 -7.73 -1.50
C LEU A 133 -4.54 -7.76 -1.37
N LEU A 134 -5.27 -8.09 -2.44
CA LEU A 134 -6.72 -8.32 -2.37
C LEU A 134 -7.09 -9.36 -1.30
N ALA A 135 -6.24 -10.36 -1.07
CA ALA A 135 -6.48 -11.38 -0.07
C ALA A 135 -6.60 -10.82 1.36
N ALA A 136 -5.97 -9.68 1.66
CA ALA A 136 -6.06 -9.02 2.97
C ALA A 136 -7.45 -8.42 3.25
N PHE A 137 -8.25 -8.19 2.21
CA PHE A 137 -9.63 -7.68 2.33
C PHE A 137 -10.66 -8.79 2.49
N VAL A 138 -10.28 -10.04 2.25
CA VAL A 138 -11.15 -11.19 2.44
C VAL A 138 -11.19 -11.54 3.92
N THR A 139 -12.22 -11.08 4.63
CA THR A 139 -12.43 -11.42 6.04
C THR A 139 -13.30 -12.67 6.15
N ARG A 140 -12.89 -13.66 6.93
CA ARG A 140 -13.71 -14.83 7.26
C ARG A 140 -14.75 -14.47 8.32
N SER A 141 -15.69 -13.60 8.00
CA SER A 141 -16.78 -13.24 8.90
C SER A 141 -17.82 -14.36 8.98
N ALA A 142 -18.64 -14.37 10.05
CA ALA A 142 -19.76 -15.28 10.18
C ALA A 142 -20.77 -15.10 9.02
N ALA A 143 -20.97 -13.85 8.57
CA ALA A 143 -21.81 -13.52 7.42
C ALA A 143 -21.32 -14.17 6.11
N LEU A 144 -20.00 -14.14 5.84
CA LEU A 144 -19.42 -14.79 4.66
C LEU A 144 -19.53 -16.31 4.73
N LYS A 145 -19.38 -16.90 5.93
CA LYS A 145 -19.60 -18.35 6.11
C LYS A 145 -21.05 -18.73 5.84
N SER A 146 -22.03 -17.94 6.34
CA SER A 146 -23.45 -18.14 6.09
C SER A 146 -23.76 -18.01 4.60
N LEU A 147 -23.23 -16.98 3.94
CA LEU A 147 -23.41 -16.80 2.49
C LEU A 147 -22.84 -17.98 1.69
N GLY A 148 -21.65 -18.45 2.05
CA GLY A 148 -21.04 -19.63 1.41
C GLY A 148 -21.92 -20.87 1.55
N ALA A 149 -22.45 -21.13 2.75
CA ALA A 149 -23.36 -22.25 2.99
C ALA A 149 -24.67 -22.14 2.17
N GLU A 150 -25.19 -20.94 1.97
CA GLU A 150 -26.39 -20.73 1.14
C GLU A 150 -26.07 -20.91 -0.35
N ILE A 151 -24.90 -20.51 -0.82
CA ILE A 151 -24.45 -20.78 -2.19
C ILE A 151 -24.32 -22.29 -2.42
N ASP A 152 -23.69 -23.00 -1.48
CA ASP A 152 -23.57 -24.47 -1.55
C ASP A 152 -24.93 -25.14 -1.61
N ARG A 153 -25.87 -24.72 -0.75
CA ARG A 153 -27.24 -25.22 -0.78
C ARG A 153 -27.92 -24.98 -2.14
N ARG A 154 -27.70 -23.80 -2.74
CA ARG A 154 -28.24 -23.48 -4.07
C ARG A 154 -27.68 -24.38 -5.16
N LEU A 155 -26.37 -24.67 -5.09
CA LEU A 155 -25.72 -25.62 -6.01
C LEU A 155 -26.32 -27.05 -5.86
N ASP A 156 -26.53 -27.48 -4.63
CA ASP A 156 -27.17 -28.79 -4.35
C ASP A 156 -28.60 -28.86 -4.91
N GLU A 157 -29.42 -27.80 -4.75
CA GLU A 157 -30.75 -27.66 -5.34
C GLU A 157 -30.71 -27.77 -6.87
N TRP A 158 -29.71 -27.18 -7.51
CA TRP A 158 -29.49 -27.25 -8.95
C TRP A 158 -28.80 -28.53 -9.41
N LYS A 159 -28.51 -29.45 -8.48
CA LYS A 159 -27.76 -30.70 -8.73
C LYS A 159 -26.41 -30.42 -9.41
N ARG A 160 -25.73 -29.42 -8.95
CA ARG A 160 -24.40 -29.02 -9.43
C ARG A 160 -23.32 -29.33 -8.40
N LYS A 161 -22.12 -29.65 -8.89
CA LYS A 161 -20.96 -29.91 -8.04
C LYS A 161 -20.51 -28.64 -7.33
N ARG A 162 -20.15 -28.74 -6.04
CA ARG A 162 -19.49 -27.65 -5.33
C ARG A 162 -18.12 -27.43 -5.89
N VAL A 163 -17.67 -26.17 -5.87
CA VAL A 163 -16.37 -25.77 -6.43
C VAL A 163 -15.31 -25.86 -5.34
N GLU A 164 -14.32 -26.70 -5.56
CA GLU A 164 -13.10 -26.75 -4.77
C GLU A 164 -12.01 -25.97 -5.51
N PHE A 165 -11.89 -24.68 -5.18
CA PHE A 165 -11.04 -23.73 -5.93
C PHE A 165 -9.56 -24.11 -6.03
N TYR A 166 -9.08 -25.05 -5.22
CA TYR A 166 -7.68 -25.47 -5.21
C TYR A 166 -7.41 -26.77 -5.99
N GLU A 167 -8.45 -27.47 -6.47
CA GLU A 167 -8.33 -28.79 -7.11
C GLU A 167 -8.84 -28.82 -8.56
N GLY A 168 -8.53 -27.81 -9.35
CA GLY A 168 -8.78 -27.90 -10.80
C GLY A 168 -10.23 -27.95 -11.21
N SER A 169 -11.07 -27.09 -10.66
CA SER A 169 -12.46 -26.93 -11.06
C SER A 169 -12.58 -26.60 -12.56
N ASN A 170 -13.48 -27.26 -13.27
CA ASN A 170 -13.71 -26.92 -14.67
C ASN A 170 -14.46 -25.56 -14.78
N VAL A 171 -14.36 -24.92 -15.95
CA VAL A 171 -14.96 -23.61 -16.21
C VAL A 171 -16.48 -23.59 -15.99
N ASN A 172 -17.17 -24.70 -16.25
CA ASN A 172 -18.61 -24.77 -16.08
C ASN A 172 -19.01 -24.81 -14.59
N ASP A 173 -18.26 -25.52 -13.74
CA ASP A 173 -18.50 -25.54 -12.30
C ASP A 173 -18.32 -24.15 -11.71
N VAL A 174 -17.30 -23.43 -12.14
CA VAL A 174 -17.07 -22.03 -11.74
C VAL A 174 -18.22 -21.11 -12.18
N ARG A 175 -18.73 -21.26 -13.41
CA ARG A 175 -19.89 -20.50 -13.90
C ARG A 175 -21.14 -20.77 -13.05
N TYR A 176 -21.42 -22.03 -12.71
CA TYR A 176 -22.56 -22.37 -11.85
C TYR A 176 -22.41 -21.82 -10.44
N TYR A 177 -21.19 -21.82 -9.90
CA TYR A 177 -20.93 -21.20 -8.60
C TYR A 177 -21.25 -19.69 -8.62
N PHE A 178 -20.78 -18.96 -9.63
CA PHE A 178 -21.10 -17.54 -9.76
C PHE A 178 -22.59 -17.29 -9.98
N ALA A 179 -23.26 -18.12 -10.76
CA ALA A 179 -24.72 -18.02 -10.95
C ALA A 179 -25.48 -18.25 -9.64
N ALA A 180 -25.07 -19.26 -8.84
CA ALA A 180 -25.65 -19.52 -7.53
C ALA A 180 -25.40 -18.36 -6.55
N ALA A 181 -24.17 -17.84 -6.51
CA ALA A 181 -23.82 -16.70 -5.69
C ALA A 181 -24.65 -15.46 -6.06
N TYR A 182 -24.78 -15.17 -7.35
CA TYR A 182 -25.61 -14.05 -7.82
C TYR A 182 -27.08 -14.23 -7.43
N SER A 183 -27.65 -15.45 -7.62
CA SER A 183 -29.02 -15.75 -7.22
C SER A 183 -29.27 -15.50 -5.73
N VAL A 184 -28.37 -16.00 -4.86
CA VAL A 184 -28.45 -15.81 -3.41
C VAL A 184 -28.35 -14.34 -3.03
N LEU A 185 -27.45 -13.57 -3.65
CA LEU A 185 -27.30 -12.14 -3.41
C LEU A 185 -28.53 -11.35 -3.83
N CYS A 186 -29.16 -11.70 -4.97
CA CYS A 186 -30.41 -11.07 -5.43
C CYS A 186 -31.56 -11.31 -4.44
N GLU A 187 -31.69 -12.53 -3.92
CA GLU A 187 -32.74 -12.85 -2.94
C GLU A 187 -32.57 -12.09 -1.62
N LYS A 188 -31.35 -11.79 -1.25
CA LYS A 188 -31.05 -11.03 -0.02
C LYS A 188 -31.24 -9.52 -0.18
N SER A 189 -31.69 -9.06 -1.35
CA SER A 189 -31.91 -7.63 -1.63
C SER A 189 -30.71 -6.75 -1.29
N PHE A 190 -29.50 -7.22 -1.58
CA PHE A 190 -28.33 -6.36 -1.47
C PHE A 190 -28.49 -5.17 -2.42
N LEU A 191 -28.54 -3.96 -1.86
CA LEU A 191 -28.54 -2.74 -2.64
C LEU A 191 -27.21 -2.67 -3.39
N ARG A 192 -27.28 -2.74 -4.70
CA ARG A 192 -26.12 -2.51 -5.56
C ARG A 192 -25.84 -1.01 -5.52
N ALA A 193 -24.70 -0.62 -4.99
CA ALA A 193 -24.19 0.73 -5.23
C ALA A 193 -23.94 0.82 -6.74
N GLU A 194 -24.59 1.75 -7.43
CA GLU A 194 -24.23 2.08 -8.80
C GLU A 194 -22.78 2.58 -8.79
N ALA A 195 -21.98 2.07 -9.70
CA ALA A 195 -20.67 2.68 -9.94
C ALA A 195 -20.91 4.16 -10.25
N PRO A 196 -20.08 5.09 -9.73
CA PRO A 196 -20.15 6.48 -10.13
C PRO A 196 -20.17 6.50 -11.66
N GLY A 197 -21.20 7.15 -12.23
CA GLY A 197 -21.37 7.18 -13.68
C GLY A 197 -20.11 7.77 -14.29
N GLU A 198 -19.57 7.11 -15.29
CA GLU A 198 -18.65 7.79 -16.21
C GLU A 198 -19.42 8.98 -16.78
N ASP A 199 -19.02 10.18 -16.45
CA ASP A 199 -19.53 11.38 -17.08
C ASP A 199 -19.27 11.27 -18.59
N LYS A 200 -20.35 10.99 -19.34
CA LYS A 200 -20.30 10.85 -20.81
C LYS A 200 -20.31 12.20 -21.53
N ASP A 201 -19.95 13.27 -20.85
CA ASP A 201 -20.03 14.64 -21.38
C ASP A 201 -18.67 15.23 -21.78
N ASP A 202 -17.69 14.41 -22.16
CA ASP A 202 -16.48 14.89 -22.84
C ASP A 202 -16.29 14.15 -24.19
N ILE A 203 -17.10 14.57 -25.19
CA ILE A 203 -16.79 14.42 -26.64
C ILE A 203 -16.96 15.77 -27.31
#